data_408f4d19dec09511c4bf594b70e28868
#
_entry.id   408f4d19dec09511c4bf594b70e28868
#
_cell.length_a   1.000
_cell.length_b   1.000
_cell.length_c   1.000
_cell.angle_alpha   90.00
_cell.angle_beta   90.00
_cell.angle_gamma   90.00
#
_symmetry.space_group_name_H-M   'P 1'
#
loop_
_entity.id
_entity.type
_entity.pdbx_description
1 polymer ?
#
loop_
_entity_poly.entity_id
_entity_poly.type
_entity_poly.pdbx_seq_one_letter_code
_entity_poly.pdbx_strand_id
1 'polypeptide(L)'
;SEMCIRDRSHSMGTIVHAWLMRAWPKLIARSVFVDPVCFQLWEPHICYRFLYKPTESFVEFVLRYFAARELGNANLLTRHFDWSSNVLLMHDVWKHHTPDDVRIYLAGDDTVLHAWRVLHLLKRCGLQDSVHYAPALHHGELMMLPNHRVPEMIDVLIQ
;
A
#
# COMPACT_ATOMS: atom_id res chain seq x y z
N SER A 1 30.04 2.21 -5.50
CA SER A 1 28.91 1.38 -5.03
C SER A 1 27.64 2.20 -5.20
N GLU A 2 26.76 1.75 -6.06
CA GLU A 2 25.45 2.36 -6.19
C GLU A 2 24.68 2.09 -4.89
N MET A 3 24.14 3.15 -4.29
CA MET A 3 23.37 3.08 -3.08
C MET A 3 21.96 2.58 -3.44
N CYS A 4 21.68 1.31 -3.15
CA CYS A 4 20.38 0.72 -3.39
C CYS A 4 19.50 0.85 -2.14
N ILE A 5 18.29 1.35 -2.31
CA ILE A 5 17.28 1.48 -1.25
C ILE A 5 16.44 0.20 -1.22
N ARG A 6 16.16 -0.26 -0.01
CA ARG A 6 15.14 -1.27 0.28
C ARG A 6 14.02 -0.57 1.02
N ASP A 7 12.87 -0.44 0.39
CA ASP A 7 11.79 0.39 0.89
C ASP A 7 10.61 -0.43 1.40
N ARG A 8 10.03 0.04 2.49
CA ARG A 8 8.79 -0.49 3.05
C ARG A 8 7.79 0.63 3.22
N SER A 9 6.63 0.44 2.63
CA SER A 9 5.56 1.44 2.65
C SER A 9 4.22 0.85 3.08
N HIS A 10 3.40 1.65 3.72
CA HIS A 10 2.07 1.27 4.21
C HIS A 10 1.02 2.27 3.75
N SER A 11 -0.16 1.77 3.37
CA SER A 11 -1.35 2.58 3.06
C SER A 11 -1.04 3.72 2.06
N MET A 12 -1.31 4.97 2.40
CA MET A 12 -1.01 6.15 1.55
C MET A 12 0.48 6.32 1.25
N GLY A 13 1.38 5.84 2.11
CA GLY A 13 2.82 5.83 1.85
C GLY A 13 3.21 5.01 0.62
N THR A 14 2.38 4.05 0.22
CA THR A 14 2.60 3.26 -1.00
C THR A 14 2.50 4.08 -2.28
N ILE A 15 1.84 5.24 -2.24
CA ILE A 15 1.78 6.20 -3.36
C ILE A 15 3.15 6.86 -3.55
N VAL A 16 3.78 7.27 -2.45
CA VAL A 16 5.14 7.86 -2.50
C VAL A 16 6.13 6.82 -3.00
N HIS A 17 6.03 5.58 -2.53
CA HIS A 17 6.82 4.47 -3.02
C HIS A 17 6.63 4.25 -4.53
N ALA A 18 5.39 4.28 -5.02
CA ALA A 18 5.09 4.19 -6.44
C ALA A 18 5.73 5.33 -7.26
N TRP A 19 5.77 6.55 -6.72
CA TRP A 19 6.48 7.67 -7.35
C TRP A 19 7.98 7.43 -7.43
N LEU A 20 8.58 6.92 -6.36
CA LEU A 20 10.01 6.58 -6.33
C LEU A 20 10.34 5.49 -7.35
N MET A 21 9.52 4.43 -7.42
CA MET A 21 9.71 3.35 -8.40
C MET A 21 9.63 3.85 -9.84
N ARG A 22 8.78 4.82 -10.14
CA ARG A 22 8.66 5.40 -11.48
C ARG A 22 9.78 6.38 -11.80
N ALA A 23 10.14 7.25 -10.84
CA ALA A 23 11.14 8.30 -11.05
C ALA A 23 12.57 7.77 -11.01
N TRP A 24 12.85 6.86 -10.08
CA TRP A 24 14.19 6.31 -9.84
C TRP A 24 14.19 4.79 -9.66
N PRO A 25 13.74 4.04 -10.67
CA PRO A 25 13.55 2.59 -10.53
C PRO A 25 14.83 1.83 -10.18
N LYS A 26 15.99 2.29 -10.63
CA LYS A 26 17.30 1.67 -10.31
C LYS A 26 17.76 1.91 -8.89
N LEU A 27 17.16 2.88 -8.19
CA LEU A 27 17.52 3.19 -6.81
C LEU A 27 16.89 2.18 -5.84
N ILE A 28 15.73 1.63 -6.19
CA ILE A 28 15.00 0.70 -5.33
C ILE A 28 15.39 -0.73 -5.71
N ALA A 29 16.08 -1.42 -4.81
CA ALA A 29 16.45 -2.81 -5.02
C ALA A 29 15.35 -3.79 -4.60
N ARG A 30 14.64 -3.49 -3.50
CA ARG A 30 13.53 -4.32 -3.00
C ARG A 30 12.41 -3.46 -2.44
N SER A 31 11.18 -3.98 -2.58
CA SER A 31 9.95 -3.28 -2.21
C SER A 31 9.07 -4.15 -1.32
N VAL A 32 8.66 -3.61 -0.18
CA VAL A 32 7.64 -4.21 0.68
C VAL A 32 6.45 -3.27 0.77
N PHE A 33 5.30 -3.75 0.33
CA PHE A 33 4.03 -3.02 0.38
C PHE A 33 3.12 -3.63 1.45
N VAL A 34 2.62 -2.81 2.35
CA VAL A 34 1.65 -3.23 3.38
C VAL A 34 0.35 -2.48 3.17
N ASP A 35 -0.75 -3.21 3.01
CA ASP A 35 -2.08 -2.68 2.72
C ASP A 35 -2.05 -1.58 1.63
N PRO A 36 -1.51 -1.90 0.43
CA PRO A 36 -1.19 -0.92 -0.59
C PRO A 36 -2.40 -0.37 -1.30
N VAL A 37 -2.65 0.93 -1.17
CA VAL A 37 -3.71 1.62 -1.92
C VAL A 37 -3.29 1.93 -3.36
N CYS A 38 -2.00 2.01 -3.64
CA CYS A 38 -1.46 2.43 -4.94
C CYS A 38 -1.90 1.57 -6.13
N PHE A 39 -2.28 0.30 -5.90
CA PHE A 39 -2.71 -0.59 -6.98
C PHE A 39 -4.16 -0.38 -7.44
N GLN A 40 -4.98 0.31 -6.67
CA GLN A 40 -6.42 0.47 -6.95
C GLN A 40 -6.95 1.89 -6.79
N LEU A 41 -6.09 2.90 -6.86
CA LEU A 41 -6.51 4.31 -6.71
C LEU A 41 -7.53 4.78 -7.74
N TRP A 42 -7.68 4.09 -8.87
CA TRP A 42 -8.76 4.37 -9.84
C TRP A 42 -10.15 3.99 -9.35
N GLU A 43 -10.25 3.15 -8.29
CA GLU A 43 -11.53 2.73 -7.77
C GLU A 43 -12.13 3.80 -6.85
N PRO A 44 -13.31 4.35 -7.17
CA PRO A 44 -13.92 5.44 -6.38
C PRO A 44 -14.17 5.10 -4.93
N HIS A 45 -14.30 3.81 -4.60
CA HIS A 45 -14.60 3.38 -3.24
C HIS A 45 -13.44 3.65 -2.27
N ILE A 46 -12.18 3.66 -2.72
CA ILE A 46 -11.02 4.00 -1.84
C ILE A 46 -11.15 5.44 -1.36
N CYS A 47 -11.38 6.36 -2.30
CA CYS A 47 -11.65 7.76 -1.97
C CYS A 47 -12.85 7.89 -1.04
N TYR A 48 -13.97 7.23 -1.36
CA TYR A 48 -15.18 7.27 -0.55
C TYR A 48 -14.95 6.73 0.86
N ARG A 49 -14.34 5.56 1.01
CA ARG A 49 -14.08 4.94 2.31
C ARG A 49 -13.15 5.78 3.16
N PHE A 50 -12.11 6.33 2.55
CA PHE A 50 -11.13 7.13 3.29
C PHE A 50 -11.68 8.49 3.73
N LEU A 51 -12.40 9.20 2.84
CA LEU A 51 -12.82 10.58 3.07
C LEU A 51 -14.25 10.72 3.59
N TYR A 52 -15.18 9.88 3.12
CA TYR A 52 -16.62 10.13 3.27
C TYR A 52 -17.39 9.09 4.07
N LYS A 53 -16.95 7.82 4.09
CA LYS A 53 -17.66 6.76 4.82
C LYS A 53 -17.78 7.14 6.30
N PRO A 54 -18.95 7.00 6.95
CA PRO A 54 -19.09 7.16 8.40
C PRO A 54 -18.15 6.20 9.14
N THR A 55 -17.60 6.65 10.26
CA THR A 55 -16.72 5.82 11.12
C THR A 55 -17.56 4.86 11.96
N GLU A 56 -17.16 3.61 12.02
CA GLU A 56 -17.85 2.55 12.76
C GLU A 56 -17.14 2.22 14.09
N SER A 57 -15.89 2.67 14.25
CA SER A 57 -15.10 2.46 15.45
C SER A 57 -14.39 3.71 15.93
N PHE A 58 -13.99 3.73 17.21
CA PHE A 58 -13.21 4.82 17.79
C PHE A 58 -11.84 4.98 17.10
N VAL A 59 -11.20 3.88 16.74
CA VAL A 59 -9.90 3.90 16.04
C VAL A 59 -10.06 4.53 14.66
N GLU A 60 -11.08 4.14 13.90
CA GLU A 60 -11.39 4.78 12.60
C GLU A 60 -11.69 6.28 12.76
N PHE A 61 -12.42 6.67 13.81
CA PHE A 61 -12.70 8.06 14.10
C PHE A 61 -11.40 8.85 14.34
N VAL A 62 -10.50 8.34 15.15
CA VAL A 62 -9.21 8.98 15.46
C VAL A 62 -8.36 9.12 14.20
N LEU A 63 -8.20 8.02 13.45
CA LEU A 63 -7.45 8.03 12.18
C LEU A 63 -8.05 9.02 11.18
N ARG A 64 -9.36 9.04 11.07
CA ARG A 64 -10.04 9.98 10.17
C ARG A 64 -9.88 11.42 10.60
N TYR A 65 -9.98 11.71 11.90
CA TYR A 65 -9.84 13.05 12.44
C TYR A 65 -8.44 13.62 12.19
N PHE A 66 -7.40 12.85 12.48
CA PHE A 66 -6.02 13.30 12.36
C PHE A 66 -5.42 13.17 10.96
N ALA A 67 -5.90 12.24 10.13
CA ALA A 67 -5.36 12.00 8.80
C ALA A 67 -6.28 12.53 7.69
N ALA A 68 -7.49 12.01 7.55
CA ALA A 68 -8.33 12.32 6.39
C ALA A 68 -9.02 13.69 6.48
N ARG A 69 -9.34 14.17 7.69
CA ARG A 69 -10.02 15.45 7.96
C ARG A 69 -9.10 16.56 8.42
N GLU A 70 -7.80 16.30 8.55
CA GLU A 70 -6.85 17.39 8.69
C GLU A 70 -6.98 18.31 7.45
N LEU A 71 -7.03 19.64 7.68
CA LEU A 71 -7.43 20.61 6.64
C LEU A 71 -6.56 20.54 5.38
N GLY A 72 -5.24 20.36 5.55
CA GLY A 72 -4.30 20.25 4.43
C GLY A 72 -4.53 18.97 3.62
N ASN A 73 -4.63 17.84 4.32
CA ASN A 73 -4.89 16.54 3.69
C ASN A 73 -6.27 16.50 3.03
N ALA A 74 -7.31 16.98 3.71
CA ALA A 74 -8.66 17.02 3.16
C ALA A 74 -8.70 17.87 1.89
N ASN A 75 -8.09 19.05 1.90
CA ASN A 75 -8.04 19.92 0.73
C ASN A 75 -7.25 19.28 -0.43
N LEU A 76 -6.07 18.69 -0.12
CA LEU A 76 -5.25 18.00 -1.11
C LEU A 76 -6.05 16.87 -1.75
N LEU A 77 -6.56 15.94 -0.94
CA LEU A 77 -7.16 14.70 -1.42
C LEU A 77 -8.51 14.90 -2.14
N THR A 78 -9.27 15.94 -1.76
CA THR A 78 -10.58 16.24 -2.39
C THR A 78 -10.50 17.10 -3.63
N ARG A 79 -9.44 17.90 -3.80
CA ARG A 79 -9.40 18.93 -4.85
C ARG A 79 -8.18 18.88 -5.76
N HIS A 80 -7.05 18.40 -5.26
CA HIS A 80 -5.77 18.51 -5.96
C HIS A 80 -5.08 17.18 -6.24
N PHE A 81 -5.55 16.10 -5.61
CA PHE A 81 -4.98 14.77 -5.81
C PHE A 81 -5.64 14.07 -6.99
N ASP A 82 -4.87 13.77 -8.02
CA ASP A 82 -5.33 12.93 -9.12
C ASP A 82 -5.18 11.46 -8.75
N TRP A 83 -6.27 10.85 -8.34
CA TRP A 83 -6.32 9.46 -7.90
C TRP A 83 -5.89 8.49 -8.99
N SER A 84 -6.28 8.74 -10.23
CA SER A 84 -6.03 7.81 -11.34
C SER A 84 -4.60 7.84 -11.83
N SER A 85 -3.95 9.00 -11.89
CA SER A 85 -2.57 9.12 -12.34
C SER A 85 -1.54 8.61 -11.32
N ASN A 86 -1.97 8.41 -10.06
CA ASN A 86 -1.11 7.90 -8.98
C ASN A 86 -1.15 6.38 -8.80
N VAL A 87 -1.87 5.68 -9.66
CA VAL A 87 -1.91 4.21 -9.68
C VAL A 87 -0.54 3.64 -10.06
N LEU A 88 -0.07 2.67 -9.28
CA LEU A 88 1.10 1.87 -9.65
C LEU A 88 0.65 0.74 -10.59
N LEU A 89 1.01 0.85 -11.84
CA LEU A 89 0.71 -0.18 -12.83
C LEU A 89 1.74 -1.31 -12.76
N MET A 90 1.31 -2.55 -13.03
CA MET A 90 2.22 -3.71 -13.03
C MET A 90 3.34 -3.56 -14.06
N HIS A 91 3.09 -2.88 -15.18
CA HIS A 91 4.13 -2.54 -16.14
C HIS A 91 5.28 -1.74 -15.50
N ASP A 92 4.97 -0.79 -14.60
CA ASP A 92 5.98 0.01 -13.92
C ASP A 92 6.80 -0.85 -12.93
N VAL A 93 6.15 -1.82 -12.29
CA VAL A 93 6.81 -2.77 -11.39
C VAL A 93 7.77 -3.67 -12.18
N TRP A 94 7.28 -4.33 -13.24
CA TRP A 94 8.05 -5.32 -14.01
C TRP A 94 9.16 -4.73 -14.87
N LYS A 95 9.17 -3.43 -15.06
CA LYS A 95 10.21 -2.77 -15.85
C LYS A 95 11.61 -2.93 -15.24
N HIS A 96 11.69 -3.03 -13.92
CA HIS A 96 12.98 -3.04 -13.20
C HIS A 96 13.04 -4.03 -12.02
N HIS A 97 11.94 -4.73 -11.71
CA HIS A 97 11.83 -5.64 -10.59
C HIS A 97 11.34 -7.00 -11.04
N THR A 98 11.78 -8.02 -10.32
CA THR A 98 11.28 -9.39 -10.45
C THR A 98 10.29 -9.70 -9.33
N PRO A 99 9.52 -10.79 -9.39
CA PRO A 99 8.67 -11.22 -8.28
C PRO A 99 9.43 -11.40 -6.95
N ASP A 100 10.71 -11.72 -7.00
CA ASP A 100 11.54 -11.91 -5.80
C ASP A 100 11.92 -10.58 -5.12
N ASP A 101 11.88 -9.48 -5.86
CA ASP A 101 12.20 -8.16 -5.33
C ASP A 101 11.01 -7.47 -4.65
N VAL A 102 9.81 -8.05 -4.76
CA VAL A 102 8.57 -7.43 -4.28
C VAL A 102 7.87 -8.37 -3.31
N ARG A 103 7.46 -7.82 -2.16
CA ARG A 103 6.58 -8.51 -1.19
C ARG A 103 5.40 -7.62 -0.86
N ILE A 104 4.22 -8.22 -0.80
CA ILE A 104 2.97 -7.51 -0.60
C ILE A 104 2.20 -8.20 0.53
N TYR A 105 1.83 -7.43 1.54
CA TYR A 105 1.05 -7.89 2.67
C TYR A 105 -0.33 -7.24 2.63
N LEU A 106 -1.38 -8.07 2.71
CA LEU A 106 -2.78 -7.65 2.61
C LEU A 106 -3.56 -8.10 3.84
N ALA A 107 -4.16 -7.16 4.53
CA ALA A 107 -5.17 -7.40 5.54
C ALA A 107 -6.51 -7.71 4.84
N GLY A 108 -7.14 -8.86 5.18
CA GLY A 108 -8.34 -9.32 4.47
C GLY A 108 -9.61 -8.55 4.85
N ASP A 109 -9.73 -8.16 6.13
CA ASP A 109 -10.83 -7.34 6.66
C ASP A 109 -10.49 -5.84 6.65
N ASP A 110 -9.94 -5.41 5.53
CA ASP A 110 -9.52 -4.02 5.32
C ASP A 110 -10.73 -3.12 5.04
N THR A 111 -10.87 -2.06 5.85
CA THR A 111 -11.97 -1.10 5.73
C THR A 111 -11.68 0.03 4.72
N VAL A 112 -10.46 0.16 4.22
CA VAL A 112 -10.03 1.19 3.26
C VAL A 112 -10.03 0.65 1.84
N LEU A 113 -9.32 -0.47 1.61
CA LEU A 113 -9.23 -1.10 0.29
C LEU A 113 -10.01 -2.42 0.22
N HIS A 114 -10.34 -2.86 -0.98
CA HIS A 114 -10.87 -4.21 -1.19
C HIS A 114 -9.72 -5.20 -1.40
N ALA A 115 -9.19 -5.74 -0.30
CA ALA A 115 -8.02 -6.61 -0.31
C ALA A 115 -8.15 -7.81 -1.29
N TRP A 116 -9.34 -8.41 -1.40
CA TRP A 116 -9.58 -9.51 -2.33
C TRP A 116 -9.45 -9.10 -3.81
N ARG A 117 -9.80 -7.84 -4.18
CA ARG A 117 -9.62 -7.33 -5.55
C ARG A 117 -8.14 -7.09 -5.84
N VAL A 118 -7.41 -6.51 -4.87
CA VAL A 118 -5.95 -6.36 -4.98
C VAL A 118 -5.30 -7.72 -5.13
N LEU A 119 -5.64 -8.69 -4.27
CA LEU A 119 -5.14 -10.06 -4.35
C LEU A 119 -5.39 -10.69 -5.72
N HIS A 120 -6.61 -10.53 -6.25
CA HIS A 120 -6.97 -11.08 -7.55
C HIS A 120 -6.19 -10.41 -8.70
N LEU A 121 -6.04 -9.09 -8.66
CA LEU A 121 -5.21 -8.35 -9.62
C LEU A 121 -3.76 -8.86 -9.60
N LEU A 122 -3.16 -8.94 -8.42
CA LEU A 122 -1.76 -9.34 -8.26
C LEU A 122 -1.52 -10.79 -8.72
N LYS A 123 -2.45 -11.69 -8.40
CA LYS A 123 -2.39 -13.08 -8.91
C LYS A 123 -2.43 -13.15 -10.44
N ARG A 124 -3.28 -12.36 -11.08
CA ARG A 124 -3.36 -12.29 -12.55
C ARG A 124 -2.09 -11.70 -13.18
N CYS A 125 -1.35 -10.91 -12.42
CA CYS A 125 -0.10 -10.30 -12.86
C CYS A 125 1.15 -11.13 -12.50
N GLY A 126 0.99 -12.36 -12.00
CA GLY A 126 2.12 -13.24 -11.70
C GLY A 126 2.81 -13.01 -10.36
N LEU A 127 2.16 -12.26 -9.44
CA LEU A 127 2.68 -11.97 -8.10
C LEU A 127 2.09 -12.84 -6.98
N GLN A 128 1.46 -13.99 -7.34
CA GLN A 128 0.81 -14.84 -6.34
C GLN A 128 1.73 -15.27 -5.20
N ASP A 129 3.00 -15.56 -5.51
CA ASP A 129 3.99 -16.06 -4.54
C ASP A 129 4.61 -14.93 -3.70
N SER A 130 4.43 -13.68 -4.13
CA SER A 130 4.90 -12.48 -3.45
C SER A 130 3.85 -11.89 -2.50
N VAL A 131 2.61 -12.44 -2.47
CA VAL A 131 1.51 -11.89 -1.69
C VAL A 131 1.25 -12.72 -0.44
N HIS A 132 1.29 -12.07 0.70
CA HIS A 132 0.87 -12.59 2.01
C HIS A 132 -0.49 -12.03 2.38
N TYR A 133 -1.52 -12.87 2.37
CA TYR A 133 -2.89 -12.49 2.68
C TYR A 133 -3.29 -12.96 4.08
N ALA A 134 -3.71 -12.03 4.94
CA ALA A 134 -4.14 -12.29 6.31
C ALA A 134 -5.65 -11.97 6.45
N PRO A 135 -6.55 -12.98 6.31
CA PRO A 135 -7.99 -12.75 6.14
C PRO A 135 -8.68 -12.07 7.32
N ALA A 136 -8.17 -12.22 8.54
CA ALA A 136 -8.78 -11.72 9.76
C ALA A 136 -8.22 -10.39 10.26
N LEU A 137 -7.24 -9.81 9.57
CA LEU A 137 -6.61 -8.55 10.01
C LEU A 137 -7.26 -7.35 9.35
N HIS A 138 -7.29 -6.25 10.11
CA HIS A 138 -7.77 -4.94 9.65
C HIS A 138 -6.64 -4.10 9.04
N HIS A 139 -7.01 -3.02 8.35
CA HIS A 139 -6.07 -2.07 7.74
C HIS A 139 -5.03 -1.53 8.74
N GLY A 140 -3.75 -1.70 8.44
CA GLY A 140 -2.64 -1.27 9.29
C GLY A 140 -2.32 -2.19 10.46
N GLU A 141 -3.16 -3.16 10.77
CA GLU A 141 -2.96 -4.05 11.92
C GLU A 141 -1.70 -4.90 11.79
N LEU A 142 -1.32 -5.26 10.56
CA LEU A 142 -0.05 -5.92 10.25
C LEU A 142 1.19 -5.14 10.73
N MET A 143 1.08 -3.81 10.83
CA MET A 143 2.16 -2.95 11.31
C MET A 143 2.21 -2.84 12.84
N MET A 144 1.09 -3.16 13.51
CA MET A 144 0.92 -3.01 14.96
C MET A 144 1.16 -4.32 15.73
N LEU A 145 1.19 -5.45 15.02
CA LEU A 145 1.38 -6.75 15.68
C LEU A 145 2.78 -6.83 16.30
N PRO A 146 2.87 -7.05 17.62
CA PRO A 146 4.15 -7.22 18.28
C PRO A 146 4.82 -8.52 17.81
N ASN A 147 6.02 -8.41 17.30
CA ASN A 147 7.10 -9.39 17.30
C ASN A 147 7.10 -10.62 16.37
N HIS A 148 6.05 -10.98 15.62
CA HIS A 148 6.13 -12.25 14.87
C HIS A 148 6.19 -12.13 13.34
N ARG A 149 5.73 -11.01 12.76
CA ARG A 149 5.78 -10.81 11.30
C ARG A 149 6.64 -9.62 10.85
N VAL A 150 6.90 -8.68 11.75
CA VAL A 150 7.83 -7.57 11.46
C VAL A 150 9.25 -8.06 11.16
N PRO A 151 9.80 -9.08 11.88
CA PRO A 151 11.08 -9.70 11.51
C PRO A 151 11.09 -10.28 10.10
N GLU A 152 10.05 -11.06 9.71
CA GLU A 152 9.95 -11.62 8.35
C GLU A 152 9.92 -10.52 7.28
N MET A 153 9.22 -9.41 7.54
CA MET A 153 9.20 -8.25 6.64
C MET A 153 10.56 -7.55 6.58
N ILE A 154 11.31 -7.54 7.68
CA ILE A 154 12.67 -6.98 7.75
C ILE A 154 13.66 -7.92 7.09
N ASP A 155 13.55 -9.22 7.32
CA ASP A 155 14.44 -10.23 6.75
C ASP A 155 14.41 -10.21 5.22
N VAL A 156 13.22 -10.02 4.62
CA VAL A 156 13.09 -9.82 3.17
C VAL A 156 13.87 -8.60 2.67
N LEU A 157 14.00 -7.57 3.50
CA LEU A 157 14.79 -6.38 3.16
C LEU A 157 16.29 -6.56 3.39
N ILE A 158 16.71 -7.54 4.20
CA ILE A 158 18.13 -7.75 4.57
C ILE A 158 18.80 -8.75 3.62
N GLN A 159 18.08 -9.75 3.11
CA GLN A 159 18.59 -10.71 2.11
C GLN A 159 18.84 -10.05 0.75
#